data_eb6c6f5934a99d3df3ecdc8154922952
#
_entry.id   eb6c6f5934a99d3df3ecdc8154922952
#
_cell.length_a   1.000
_cell.length_b   1.000
_cell.length_c   1.000
_cell.angle_alpha   90.00
_cell.angle_beta   90.00
_cell.angle_gamma   90.00
#
_symmetry.space_group_name_H-M   'P 1'
#
loop_
_entity.id
_entity.type
_entity.pdbx_description
1 polymer ?
#
loop_
_entity_poly.entity_id
_entity_poly.type
_entity_poly.pdbx_seq_one_letter_code
_entity_poly.pdbx_strand_id
1 'polypeptide(L)'
;MKLSNRIFALLLSLLMLLSLASCAKGGEEVPDGMQIASCAGADYRLYVPTSWVVNTSYGVSGAYRNIKEQSSVSVVSYAVSDYTSGMTEAGVDAASSGARIAWFWENECRAAVSRQALNGEITMIEEACFATSLGGANAKQYRYHALVDGVRLHFLQVVAERTEKFYVFTMTANETMLQSCLEDADKMLEVFLFADPYAPENMKILDDADAPEGMKSAAGEDVAYRFYIPNDWSIRYDQSIYAGYVEADGTSVSVLPYMHNSGSISVSGYFEMSEAEMKRIGGEDGYRFVSATDGATLGGRAATVYEFYLRVGGVDYHYRQIIAAYRGMIYCMTYTATDAAFDAHLAEFDTIVAAFAFR
;
A
#
# COMPACT_ATOMS: atom_id res chain seq x y z
N MET A 1 16.44 -17.21 -9.72
CA MET A 1 16.90 -16.81 -8.39
C MET A 1 17.98 -15.71 -8.49
N LYS A 2 17.74 -14.58 -9.17
CA LYS A 2 18.66 -13.42 -9.28
C LYS A 2 17.97 -12.07 -9.52
N LEU A 3 16.64 -11.98 -9.42
CA LEU A 3 15.91 -10.73 -9.71
C LEU A 3 15.38 -10.00 -8.44
N SER A 4 15.22 -10.72 -7.32
CA SER A 4 14.71 -10.15 -6.06
C SER A 4 15.68 -9.17 -5.39
N ASN A 5 17.00 -9.37 -5.58
CA ASN A 5 18.03 -8.55 -4.93
C ASN A 5 18.25 -7.15 -5.53
N ARG A 6 17.69 -6.87 -6.72
CA ARG A 6 17.81 -5.54 -7.36
C ARG A 6 16.68 -4.59 -7.00
N ILE A 7 15.53 -5.12 -6.60
CA ILE A 7 14.35 -4.30 -6.26
C ILE A 7 14.52 -3.68 -4.86
N PHE A 8 15.12 -4.39 -3.91
CA PHE A 8 15.34 -3.87 -2.55
C PHE A 8 16.48 -2.83 -2.48
N ALA A 9 17.53 -2.99 -3.27
CA ALA A 9 18.63 -2.02 -3.38
C ALA A 9 18.21 -0.73 -4.14
N LEU A 10 17.23 -0.83 -5.07
CA LEU A 10 16.66 0.33 -5.77
C LEU A 10 15.68 1.13 -4.92
N LEU A 11 15.05 0.52 -3.91
CA LEU A 11 14.16 1.21 -2.97
C LEU A 11 14.93 2.10 -1.96
N LEU A 12 16.18 1.80 -1.66
CA LEU A 12 17.00 2.65 -0.79
C LEU A 12 17.70 3.80 -1.53
N SER A 13 17.93 3.70 -2.84
CA SER A 13 18.66 4.72 -3.62
C SER A 13 17.77 5.66 -4.45
N LEU A 14 16.46 5.39 -4.58
CA LEU A 14 15.52 6.22 -5.36
C LEU A 14 14.70 7.20 -4.52
N LEU A 15 15.04 7.37 -3.25
CA LEU A 15 14.34 8.22 -2.27
C LEU A 15 14.78 9.69 -2.25
N MET A 16 15.49 10.16 -3.27
CA MET A 16 15.81 11.58 -3.39
C MET A 16 15.01 12.20 -4.54
N LEU A 17 14.02 12.98 -4.16
CA LEU A 17 13.26 13.99 -4.92
C LEU A 17 11.76 13.69 -4.98
N LEU A 18 11.04 14.30 -4.06
CA LEU A 18 9.85 15.12 -4.26
C LEU A 18 9.10 15.31 -2.93
N SER A 19 9.53 16.32 -2.17
CA SER A 19 8.72 16.91 -1.12
C SER A 19 7.66 17.80 -1.76
N LEU A 20 6.41 17.40 -1.77
CA LEU A 20 5.29 18.34 -1.84
C LEU A 20 4.42 18.10 -0.61
N ALA A 21 4.46 19.06 0.29
CA ALA A 21 3.61 19.15 1.45
C ALA A 21 2.15 19.15 1.00
N SER A 22 1.44 18.04 1.23
CA SER A 22 0.00 18.00 1.20
C SER A 22 -0.50 18.37 2.59
N CYS A 23 -0.90 19.62 2.78
CA CYS A 23 -1.70 20.02 3.92
C CYS A 23 -3.08 19.37 3.81
N ALA A 24 -3.28 18.24 4.45
CA ALA A 24 -4.60 17.68 4.71
C ALA A 24 -5.30 18.55 5.76
N LYS A 25 -6.18 19.44 5.34
CA LYS A 25 -7.19 20.07 6.21
C LYS A 25 -8.35 19.11 6.37
N GLY A 26 -8.38 18.40 7.47
CA GLY A 26 -9.52 17.58 7.86
C GLY A 26 -9.22 16.90 9.19
N GLY A 27 -9.75 17.45 10.24
CA GLY A 27 -10.15 16.99 11.56
C GLY A 27 -9.55 15.77 12.25
N GLU A 28 -8.41 15.24 11.86
CA GLU A 28 -7.72 14.20 12.61
C GLU A 28 -6.90 14.87 13.71
N GLU A 29 -7.16 14.49 14.98
CA GLU A 29 -6.48 15.05 16.13
C GLU A 29 -5.03 14.53 16.15
N VAL A 30 -4.11 15.34 15.63
CA VAL A 30 -2.68 15.03 15.65
C VAL A 30 -2.14 15.30 17.04
N PRO A 31 -1.45 14.34 17.69
CA PRO A 31 -0.89 14.56 19.01
C PRO A 31 0.03 15.79 19.06
N ASP A 32 0.02 16.51 20.18
CA ASP A 32 0.82 17.72 20.37
C ASP A 32 2.30 17.50 20.07
N GLY A 33 2.90 18.38 19.25
CA GLY A 33 4.29 18.30 18.85
C GLY A 33 4.61 17.21 17.83
N MET A 34 3.58 16.53 17.29
CA MET A 34 3.71 15.49 16.26
C MET A 34 3.19 15.97 14.89
N GLN A 35 3.51 15.21 13.87
CA GLN A 35 2.99 15.33 12.50
C GLN A 35 2.74 13.95 11.91
N ILE A 36 1.86 13.86 10.92
CA ILE A 36 1.55 12.60 10.23
C ILE A 36 2.69 12.23 9.28
N ALA A 37 3.15 10.98 9.38
CA ALA A 37 4.15 10.39 8.49
C ALA A 37 3.65 9.10 7.83
N SER A 38 2.35 8.82 7.88
CA SER A 38 1.74 7.71 7.15
C SER A 38 1.76 7.99 5.64
N CYS A 39 2.03 6.96 4.84
CA CYS A 39 1.84 7.05 3.40
C CYS A 39 0.33 7.09 3.05
N ALA A 40 0.01 7.55 1.85
CA ALA A 40 -1.36 7.55 1.38
C ALA A 40 -1.94 6.12 1.39
N GLY A 41 -3.17 5.97 1.89
CA GLY A 41 -3.88 4.69 1.97
C GLY A 41 -3.38 3.73 3.05
N ALA A 42 -2.49 4.15 3.95
CA ALA A 42 -2.11 3.32 5.08
C ALA A 42 -3.30 3.08 6.01
N ASP A 43 -3.50 1.82 6.38
CA ASP A 43 -4.52 1.39 7.36
C ASP A 43 -4.04 1.55 8.82
N TYR A 44 -3.16 2.52 9.02
CA TYR A 44 -2.61 2.93 10.31
C TYR A 44 -2.23 4.42 10.27
N ARG A 45 -1.96 4.99 11.44
CA ARG A 45 -1.37 6.31 11.60
C ARG A 45 -0.03 6.20 12.28
N LEU A 46 1.00 6.65 11.56
CA LEU A 46 2.33 6.91 12.07
C LEU A 46 2.44 8.41 12.33
N TYR A 47 2.60 8.79 13.59
CA TYR A 47 2.94 10.15 13.98
C TYR A 47 4.40 10.23 14.34
N VAL A 48 5.08 11.28 13.89
CA VAL A 48 6.49 11.54 14.21
C VAL A 48 6.63 12.94 14.80
N PRO A 49 7.61 13.20 15.67
CA PRO A 49 7.87 14.56 16.16
C PRO A 49 8.06 15.55 15.02
N THR A 50 7.60 16.78 15.17
CA THR A 50 7.70 17.83 14.15
C THR A 50 9.15 18.20 13.78
N SER A 51 10.12 17.79 14.59
CA SER A 51 11.57 17.90 14.29
C SER A 51 12.07 16.89 13.26
N TRP A 52 11.28 15.86 12.93
CA TRP A 52 11.60 14.88 11.90
C TRP A 52 11.11 15.35 10.54
N VAL A 53 11.77 14.94 9.48
CA VAL A 53 11.36 15.23 8.10
C VAL A 53 10.62 14.01 7.54
N VAL A 54 9.35 14.21 7.24
CA VAL A 54 8.50 13.15 6.65
C VAL A 54 9.01 12.78 5.26
N ASN A 55 9.15 11.49 5.01
CA ASN A 55 9.61 10.94 3.76
C ASN A 55 8.86 9.63 3.49
N THR A 56 7.74 9.74 2.77
CA THR A 56 6.88 8.61 2.44
C THR A 56 7.05 8.20 0.98
N SER A 57 6.85 6.90 0.71
CA SER A 57 6.74 6.37 -0.64
C SER A 57 5.56 5.39 -0.71
N TYR A 58 5.27 4.88 -1.89
CA TYR A 58 4.19 3.91 -2.06
C TYR A 58 4.37 2.71 -1.13
N GLY A 59 3.38 2.44 -0.27
CA GLY A 59 3.40 1.35 0.70
C GLY A 59 4.40 1.51 1.85
N VAL A 60 5.13 2.64 1.94
CA VAL A 60 6.09 2.90 2.99
C VAL A 60 5.81 4.24 3.66
N SER A 61 5.40 4.20 4.91
CA SER A 61 5.35 5.36 5.79
C SER A 61 6.73 5.58 6.40
N GLY A 62 7.19 6.83 6.51
CA GLY A 62 8.51 7.06 7.09
C GLY A 62 8.88 8.51 7.30
N ALA A 63 9.93 8.68 8.08
CA ALA A 63 10.56 9.95 8.32
C ALA A 63 12.04 9.75 8.67
N TYR A 64 12.84 10.79 8.54
CA TYR A 64 14.21 10.81 9.02
C TYR A 64 14.44 12.02 9.93
N ARG A 65 15.26 11.83 10.97
CA ARG A 65 15.66 12.90 11.87
C ARG A 65 16.89 13.62 11.34
N ASN A 66 17.89 12.84 10.92
CA ASN A 66 19.10 13.34 10.31
C ASN A 66 19.61 12.33 9.27
N ILE A 67 19.50 12.67 8.00
CA ILE A 67 19.92 11.78 6.91
C ILE A 67 21.44 11.54 6.88
N LYS A 68 22.24 12.52 7.31
CA LYS A 68 23.71 12.38 7.37
C LYS A 68 24.15 11.43 8.47
N GLU A 69 23.36 11.32 9.55
CA GLU A 69 23.63 10.45 10.68
C GLU A 69 22.80 9.16 10.63
N GLN A 70 22.18 8.88 9.46
CA GLN A 70 21.44 7.64 9.21
C GLN A 70 20.39 7.33 10.28
N SER A 71 19.64 8.35 10.71
CA SER A 71 18.55 8.21 11.67
C SER A 71 17.20 8.28 10.96
N SER A 72 16.43 7.21 11.02
CA SER A 72 15.15 7.10 10.31
C SER A 72 14.16 6.23 11.06
N VAL A 73 12.88 6.40 10.72
CA VAL A 73 11.79 5.51 11.08
C VAL A 73 10.99 5.14 9.84
N SER A 74 10.49 3.92 9.78
CA SER A 74 9.57 3.49 8.73
C SER A 74 8.55 2.50 9.27
N VAL A 75 7.39 2.43 8.60
CA VAL A 75 6.39 1.38 8.77
C VAL A 75 6.05 0.81 7.42
N VAL A 76 6.12 -0.50 7.30
CA VAL A 76 5.77 -1.26 6.09
C VAL A 76 4.82 -2.38 6.49
N SER A 77 3.83 -2.67 5.66
CA SER A 77 2.95 -3.82 5.85
C SER A 77 3.17 -4.89 4.78
N TYR A 78 2.93 -6.14 5.16
CA TYR A 78 3.11 -7.33 4.32
C TYR A 78 1.90 -8.24 4.47
N ALA A 79 1.36 -8.78 3.39
CA ALA A 79 0.27 -9.75 3.48
C ALA A 79 0.77 -11.07 4.09
N VAL A 80 0.04 -11.61 5.07
CA VAL A 80 0.37 -12.91 5.70
C VAL A 80 0.32 -14.03 4.67
N SER A 81 -0.59 -13.94 3.68
CA SER A 81 -0.74 -14.91 2.60
C SER A 81 0.56 -15.17 1.83
N ASP A 82 1.41 -14.15 1.66
CA ASP A 82 2.66 -14.26 0.91
C ASP A 82 3.69 -15.17 1.60
N TYR A 83 3.49 -15.42 2.90
CA TYR A 83 4.41 -16.18 3.77
C TYR A 83 3.83 -17.49 4.28
N THR A 84 2.55 -17.78 4.00
CA THR A 84 1.83 -18.94 4.53
C THR A 84 2.50 -20.27 4.16
N SER A 85 2.99 -20.41 2.91
CA SER A 85 3.69 -21.61 2.45
C SER A 85 4.96 -21.87 3.26
N GLY A 86 5.82 -20.85 3.40
CA GLY A 86 7.06 -20.96 4.16
C GLY A 86 6.83 -21.25 5.65
N MET A 87 5.83 -20.62 6.26
CA MET A 87 5.44 -20.92 7.65
C MET A 87 4.94 -22.34 7.81
N THR A 88 4.14 -22.85 6.87
CA THR A 88 3.63 -24.23 6.88
C THR A 88 4.76 -25.23 6.73
N GLU A 89 5.69 -25.03 5.80
CA GLU A 89 6.87 -25.87 5.59
C GLU A 89 7.77 -25.93 6.84
N ALA A 90 7.87 -24.80 7.56
CA ALA A 90 8.62 -24.68 8.81
C ALA A 90 7.85 -25.23 10.04
N GLY A 91 6.61 -25.69 9.89
CA GLY A 91 5.81 -26.22 10.99
C GLY A 91 5.38 -25.16 12.00
N VAL A 92 5.23 -23.90 11.57
CA VAL A 92 4.79 -22.80 12.44
C VAL A 92 3.32 -23.01 12.81
N ASP A 93 2.99 -22.89 14.11
CA ASP A 93 1.62 -22.98 14.58
C ASP A 93 0.76 -21.84 14.01
N ALA A 94 -0.15 -22.19 13.11
CA ALA A 94 -1.04 -21.25 12.45
C ALA A 94 -2.01 -20.55 13.43
N ALA A 95 -2.31 -21.13 14.59
CA ALA A 95 -3.16 -20.51 15.59
C ALA A 95 -2.40 -19.50 16.48
N SER A 96 -1.06 -19.53 16.47
CA SER A 96 -0.21 -18.67 17.30
C SER A 96 0.30 -17.47 16.52
N SER A 97 -0.30 -16.28 16.74
CA SER A 97 0.20 -15.02 16.20
C SER A 97 1.65 -14.75 16.62
N GLY A 98 2.01 -15.06 17.86
CA GLY A 98 3.38 -14.89 18.34
C GLY A 98 4.40 -15.77 17.60
N ALA A 99 4.03 -17.02 17.23
CA ALA A 99 4.88 -17.91 16.45
C ALA A 99 5.04 -17.41 15.00
N ARG A 100 3.95 -16.92 14.37
CA ARG A 100 3.98 -16.35 13.02
C ARG A 100 4.83 -15.07 12.97
N ILE A 101 4.67 -14.16 13.95
CA ILE A 101 5.48 -12.94 14.08
C ILE A 101 6.97 -13.29 14.23
N ALA A 102 7.30 -14.27 15.08
CA ALA A 102 8.69 -14.67 15.30
C ALA A 102 9.32 -15.27 14.03
N TRP A 103 8.61 -16.14 13.34
CA TRP A 103 9.06 -16.71 12.07
C TRP A 103 9.24 -15.66 10.99
N PHE A 104 8.26 -14.76 10.82
CA PHE A 104 8.32 -13.67 9.84
C PHE A 104 9.52 -12.75 10.11
N TRP A 105 9.73 -12.35 11.36
CA TRP A 105 10.87 -11.52 11.71
C TRP A 105 12.20 -12.20 11.38
N GLU A 106 12.37 -13.46 11.75
CA GLU A 106 13.62 -14.20 11.51
C GLU A 106 13.92 -14.37 10.02
N ASN A 107 12.92 -14.73 9.23
CA ASN A 107 13.10 -15.08 7.82
C ASN A 107 13.06 -13.89 6.87
N GLU A 108 12.38 -12.80 7.25
CA GLU A 108 12.25 -11.61 6.41
C GLU A 108 13.00 -10.40 6.98
N CYS A 109 12.63 -9.91 8.15
CA CYS A 109 13.18 -8.67 8.70
C CYS A 109 14.66 -8.80 9.04
N ARG A 110 15.03 -9.80 9.85
CA ARG A 110 16.41 -10.08 10.22
C ARG A 110 17.25 -10.47 9.01
N ALA A 111 16.73 -11.33 8.15
CA ALA A 111 17.43 -11.74 6.94
C ALA A 111 17.69 -10.57 5.99
N ALA A 112 16.78 -9.58 5.90
CA ALA A 112 17.00 -8.38 5.09
C ALA A 112 18.18 -7.55 5.59
N VAL A 113 18.30 -7.33 6.90
CA VAL A 113 19.43 -6.60 7.50
C VAL A 113 20.71 -7.41 7.42
N SER A 114 20.66 -8.73 7.67
CA SER A 114 21.82 -9.63 7.57
C SER A 114 22.46 -9.60 6.17
N ARG A 115 21.65 -9.48 5.11
CA ARG A 115 22.19 -9.35 3.74
C ARG A 115 23.02 -8.06 3.49
N GLN A 116 22.82 -7.03 4.33
CA GLN A 116 23.52 -5.75 4.23
C GLN A 116 24.67 -5.63 5.25
N ALA A 117 24.61 -6.42 6.31
CA ALA A 117 25.59 -6.42 7.37
C ALA A 117 26.92 -7.02 6.91
N LEU A 118 28.03 -6.50 7.43
CA LEU A 118 29.36 -7.07 7.22
C LEU A 118 29.37 -8.53 7.71
N ASN A 119 29.77 -9.46 6.84
CA ASN A 119 29.76 -10.90 7.08
C ASN A 119 28.36 -11.49 7.43
N GLY A 120 27.27 -10.74 7.23
CA GLY A 120 25.94 -11.17 7.61
C GLY A 120 25.67 -11.14 9.13
N GLU A 121 26.56 -10.53 9.93
CA GLU A 121 26.50 -10.56 11.39
C GLU A 121 25.53 -9.55 11.97
N ILE A 122 24.62 -10.05 12.82
CA ILE A 122 23.70 -9.24 13.63
C ILE A 122 23.90 -9.61 15.10
N THR A 123 24.07 -8.59 15.94
CA THR A 123 24.19 -8.76 17.38
C THR A 123 22.86 -8.38 18.04
N MET A 124 22.18 -9.36 18.66
CA MET A 124 20.94 -9.15 19.40
C MET A 124 21.20 -8.48 20.75
N ILE A 125 20.25 -7.69 21.20
CA ILE A 125 20.17 -7.12 22.55
C ILE A 125 18.98 -7.83 23.23
N GLU A 126 19.24 -9.01 23.76
CA GLU A 126 18.21 -9.99 24.17
C GLU A 126 17.26 -9.43 25.24
N GLU A 127 17.77 -8.65 26.20
CA GLU A 127 16.97 -8.00 27.25
C GLU A 127 15.97 -6.98 26.73
N ALA A 128 16.14 -6.53 25.48
CA ALA A 128 15.24 -5.60 24.80
C ALA A 128 14.39 -6.29 23.73
N CYS A 129 14.32 -7.64 23.74
CA CYS A 129 13.48 -8.44 22.85
C CYS A 129 12.34 -9.06 23.65
N PHE A 130 11.11 -8.54 23.51
CA PHE A 130 9.97 -8.97 24.31
C PHE A 130 8.63 -8.84 23.58
N ALA A 131 7.63 -9.53 24.08
CA ALA A 131 6.25 -9.39 23.59
C ALA A 131 5.70 -8.02 24.01
N THR A 132 5.02 -7.34 23.08
CA THR A 132 4.46 -6.01 23.27
C THR A 132 3.16 -5.84 22.47
N SER A 133 2.70 -4.62 22.29
CA SER A 133 1.62 -4.29 21.39
C SER A 133 2.00 -3.14 20.47
N LEU A 134 1.40 -3.08 19.28
CA LEU A 134 1.47 -1.95 18.36
C LEU A 134 0.04 -1.56 18.03
N GLY A 135 -0.38 -0.35 18.38
CA GLY A 135 -1.76 0.09 18.16
C GLY A 135 -2.83 -0.87 18.72
N GLY A 136 -2.52 -1.55 19.85
CA GLY A 136 -3.39 -2.55 20.47
C GLY A 136 -3.33 -3.96 19.84
N ALA A 137 -2.64 -4.17 18.73
CA ALA A 137 -2.42 -5.49 18.15
C ALA A 137 -1.25 -6.22 18.83
N ASN A 138 -1.31 -7.57 18.90
CA ASN A 138 -0.21 -8.37 19.39
C ASN A 138 1.05 -8.10 18.57
N ALA A 139 2.15 -7.84 19.26
CA ALA A 139 3.43 -7.52 18.63
C ALA A 139 4.60 -8.11 19.39
N LYS A 140 5.76 -8.14 18.77
CA LYS A 140 7.03 -8.43 19.40
C LYS A 140 8.07 -7.39 19.00
N GLN A 141 8.79 -6.91 20.01
CA GLN A 141 9.89 -5.99 19.82
C GLN A 141 11.21 -6.77 19.71
N TYR A 142 12.07 -6.27 18.82
CA TYR A 142 13.42 -6.77 18.61
C TYR A 142 14.39 -5.57 18.59
N ARG A 143 15.48 -5.69 19.35
CA ARG A 143 16.57 -4.73 19.32
C ARG A 143 17.87 -5.44 18.99
N TYR A 144 18.63 -4.85 18.09
CA TYR A 144 19.90 -5.38 17.64
C TYR A 144 20.73 -4.30 16.96
N HIS A 145 22.00 -4.63 16.68
CA HIS A 145 22.85 -3.80 15.84
C HIS A 145 23.58 -4.64 14.79
N ALA A 146 24.00 -3.99 13.72
CA ALA A 146 24.80 -4.57 12.66
C ALA A 146 25.81 -3.53 12.15
N LEU A 147 26.91 -3.99 11.59
CA LEU A 147 27.87 -3.14 10.88
C LEU A 147 27.46 -3.09 9.40
N VAL A 148 26.93 -1.96 8.93
CA VAL A 148 26.48 -1.74 7.56
C VAL A 148 27.31 -0.62 6.95
N ASP A 149 27.97 -0.89 5.82
CA ASP A 149 28.86 0.07 5.13
C ASP A 149 29.89 0.74 6.05
N GLY A 150 30.42 -0.01 7.03
CA GLY A 150 31.42 0.47 7.99
C GLY A 150 30.84 1.29 9.15
N VAL A 151 29.53 1.48 9.21
CA VAL A 151 28.84 2.19 10.30
C VAL A 151 28.07 1.17 11.16
N ARG A 152 28.22 1.26 12.49
CA ARG A 152 27.37 0.49 13.40
C ARG A 152 26.00 1.14 13.46
N LEU A 153 25.02 0.45 12.89
CA LEU A 153 23.61 0.83 12.94
C LEU A 153 22.88 0.02 14.00
N HIS A 154 22.09 0.69 14.80
CA HIS A 154 21.18 0.11 15.78
C HIS A 154 19.77 0.11 15.21
N PHE A 155 19.06 -0.98 15.45
CA PHE A 155 17.70 -1.20 14.99
C PHE A 155 16.79 -1.47 16.18
N LEU A 156 15.63 -0.82 16.19
CA LEU A 156 14.47 -1.24 16.97
C LEU A 156 13.38 -1.59 15.97
N GLN A 157 12.94 -2.83 15.99
CA GLN A 157 11.81 -3.29 15.18
C GLN A 157 10.68 -3.77 16.07
N VAL A 158 9.46 -3.30 15.78
CA VAL A 158 8.23 -3.82 16.37
C VAL A 158 7.42 -4.44 15.26
N VAL A 159 7.22 -5.74 15.34
CA VAL A 159 6.45 -6.51 14.36
C VAL A 159 5.11 -6.89 14.99
N ALA A 160 4.03 -6.46 14.37
CA ALA A 160 2.67 -6.79 14.78
C ALA A 160 1.96 -7.59 13.69
N GLU A 161 0.97 -8.37 14.09
CA GLU A 161 0.05 -9.02 13.16
C GLU A 161 -1.38 -8.55 13.43
N ARG A 162 -2.04 -8.06 12.37
CA ARG A 162 -3.44 -7.64 12.43
C ARG A 162 -4.08 -7.81 11.05
N THR A 163 -5.31 -8.34 11.02
CA THR A 163 -6.14 -8.41 9.80
C THR A 163 -5.38 -8.96 8.59
N GLU A 164 -4.77 -10.14 8.76
CA GLU A 164 -4.01 -10.84 7.72
C GLU A 164 -2.81 -10.06 7.14
N LYS A 165 -2.26 -9.11 7.90
CA LYS A 165 -1.04 -8.37 7.58
C LYS A 165 -0.05 -8.41 8.74
N PHE A 166 1.23 -8.48 8.39
CA PHE A 166 2.32 -8.10 9.28
C PHE A 166 2.63 -6.62 9.09
N TYR A 167 2.81 -5.90 10.18
CA TYR A 167 3.23 -4.49 10.21
C TYR A 167 4.58 -4.42 10.88
N VAL A 168 5.54 -3.80 10.22
CA VAL A 168 6.91 -3.67 10.71
C VAL A 168 7.22 -2.20 10.93
N PHE A 169 7.22 -1.77 12.17
CA PHE A 169 7.82 -0.50 12.57
C PHE A 169 9.33 -0.72 12.69
N THR A 170 10.14 0.09 12.02
CA THR A 170 11.60 0.03 12.10
C THR A 170 12.15 1.41 12.42
N MET A 171 12.88 1.55 13.55
CA MET A 171 13.74 2.67 13.82
C MET A 171 15.19 2.25 13.57
N THR A 172 15.94 3.09 12.86
CA THR A 172 17.37 2.92 12.59
C THR A 172 18.12 4.14 13.10
N ALA A 173 19.23 3.94 13.78
CA ALA A 173 20.10 5.02 14.25
C ALA A 173 21.56 4.57 14.35
N ASN A 174 22.51 5.49 14.12
CA ASN A 174 23.89 5.26 14.51
C ASN A 174 24.06 5.45 16.03
N GLU A 175 25.27 5.15 16.54
CA GLU A 175 25.59 5.24 17.97
C GLU A 175 25.29 6.63 18.57
N THR A 176 25.60 7.70 17.82
CA THR A 176 25.46 9.09 18.29
C THR A 176 23.98 9.47 18.47
N MET A 177 23.12 8.98 17.61
CA MET A 177 21.69 9.33 17.59
C MET A 177 20.83 8.35 18.38
N LEU A 178 21.39 7.20 18.79
CA LEU A 178 20.62 6.08 19.33
C LEU A 178 19.67 6.48 20.46
N GLN A 179 20.17 7.12 21.51
CA GLN A 179 19.37 7.43 22.69
C GLN A 179 18.19 8.35 22.36
N SER A 180 18.46 9.41 21.59
CA SER A 180 17.41 10.36 21.22
C SER A 180 16.39 9.77 20.20
N CYS A 181 16.83 8.85 19.33
CA CYS A 181 15.91 8.15 18.43
C CYS A 181 15.05 7.12 19.16
N LEU A 182 15.58 6.46 20.22
CA LEU A 182 14.78 5.57 21.04
C LEU A 182 13.68 6.33 21.80
N GLU A 183 14.01 7.47 22.41
CA GLU A 183 13.05 8.33 23.10
C GLU A 183 11.94 8.83 22.17
N ASP A 184 12.29 9.17 20.93
CA ASP A 184 11.31 9.57 19.93
C ASP A 184 10.50 8.35 19.43
N ALA A 185 11.13 7.18 19.23
CA ALA A 185 10.44 5.96 18.83
C ALA A 185 9.42 5.51 19.88
N ASP A 186 9.74 5.61 21.17
CA ASP A 186 8.81 5.29 22.26
C ASP A 186 7.56 6.18 22.18
N LYS A 187 7.71 7.49 21.92
CA LYS A 187 6.57 8.41 21.72
C LYS A 187 5.76 8.05 20.47
N MET A 188 6.44 7.69 19.36
CA MET A 188 5.76 7.28 18.11
C MET A 188 4.96 6.01 18.33
N LEU A 189 5.50 5.02 19.05
CA LEU A 189 4.83 3.75 19.34
C LEU A 189 3.65 3.93 20.29
N GLU A 190 3.75 4.85 21.27
CA GLU A 190 2.66 5.16 22.21
C GLU A 190 1.43 5.72 21.51
N VAL A 191 1.63 6.57 20.49
CA VAL A 191 0.53 7.22 19.75
C VAL A 191 0.18 6.52 18.44
N PHE A 192 0.88 5.42 18.10
CA PHE A 192 0.58 4.64 16.91
C PHE A 192 -0.81 4.04 17.02
N LEU A 193 -1.60 4.17 15.99
CA LEU A 193 -2.92 3.56 15.94
C LEU A 193 -3.18 2.92 14.57
N PHE A 194 -3.93 1.84 14.58
CA PHE A 194 -4.52 1.32 13.36
C PHE A 194 -5.75 2.14 13.02
N ALA A 195 -5.81 2.59 11.80
CA ALA A 195 -6.98 3.20 11.22
C ALA A 195 -7.64 2.17 10.30
N ASP A 196 -8.95 2.13 10.29
CA ASP A 196 -9.66 1.43 9.23
C ASP A 196 -9.82 2.42 8.05
N PRO A 197 -9.05 2.28 6.97
CA PRO A 197 -9.17 3.18 5.83
C PRO A 197 -10.54 3.07 5.15
N TYR A 198 -11.27 1.97 5.46
CA TYR A 198 -12.60 1.70 4.92
C TYR A 198 -13.71 2.09 5.90
N ALA A 199 -13.37 2.53 7.13
CA ALA A 199 -14.36 3.07 8.02
C ALA A 199 -14.99 4.32 7.39
N PRO A 200 -16.33 4.39 7.29
CA PRO A 200 -17.02 5.51 6.64
C PRO A 200 -16.59 6.88 7.16
N GLU A 201 -16.27 6.98 8.46
CA GLU A 201 -15.77 8.19 9.10
C GLU A 201 -14.39 8.65 8.64
N ASN A 202 -13.58 7.74 8.08
CA ASN A 202 -12.24 8.05 7.55
C ASN A 202 -12.27 8.37 6.05
N MET A 203 -13.35 7.98 5.36
CA MET A 203 -13.56 8.26 3.96
C MET A 203 -14.34 9.57 3.81
N LYS A 204 -13.67 10.65 3.46
CA LYS A 204 -14.34 11.89 3.05
C LYS A 204 -14.89 11.75 1.64
N ILE A 205 -15.95 10.94 1.52
CA ILE A 205 -16.65 10.79 0.26
C ILE A 205 -17.31 12.12 -0.09
N LEU A 206 -17.19 12.51 -1.34
CA LEU A 206 -17.82 13.71 -1.87
C LEU A 206 -19.33 13.60 -1.69
N ASP A 207 -19.92 14.52 -0.90
CA ASP A 207 -21.38 14.69 -0.85
C ASP A 207 -21.80 15.40 -2.14
N ASP A 208 -22.28 14.62 -3.10
CA ASP A 208 -22.60 15.12 -4.44
C ASP A 208 -24.11 15.05 -4.68
N ALA A 209 -24.75 16.22 -4.59
CA ALA A 209 -26.18 16.36 -4.88
C ALA A 209 -26.53 16.05 -6.35
N ASP A 210 -25.52 16.03 -7.24
CA ASP A 210 -25.69 15.70 -8.67
C ASP A 210 -25.55 14.17 -8.94
N ALA A 211 -25.49 13.31 -7.91
CA ALA A 211 -25.43 11.87 -8.11
C ALA A 211 -26.66 11.38 -8.90
N PRO A 212 -26.46 10.56 -9.93
CA PRO A 212 -27.57 10.01 -10.71
C PRO A 212 -28.55 9.21 -9.84
N GLU A 213 -29.82 9.16 -10.25
CA GLU A 213 -30.84 8.37 -9.56
C GLU A 213 -30.40 6.91 -9.41
N GLY A 214 -30.52 6.34 -8.21
CA GLY A 214 -30.11 4.96 -7.90
C GLY A 214 -28.62 4.78 -7.64
N MET A 215 -27.84 5.87 -7.67
CA MET A 215 -26.39 5.84 -7.45
C MET A 215 -25.98 6.73 -6.25
N LYS A 216 -24.81 6.46 -5.72
CA LYS A 216 -24.14 7.27 -4.68
C LYS A 216 -22.70 7.58 -5.10
N SER A 217 -22.17 8.68 -4.58
CA SER A 217 -20.75 9.02 -4.76
C SER A 217 -19.87 7.99 -4.08
N ALA A 218 -18.80 7.59 -4.76
CA ALA A 218 -17.78 6.68 -4.27
C ALA A 218 -16.36 7.27 -4.43
N ALA A 219 -16.25 8.56 -4.80
CA ALA A 219 -14.99 9.29 -4.86
C ALA A 219 -14.88 10.28 -3.70
N GLY A 220 -13.66 10.53 -3.23
CA GLY A 220 -13.39 11.53 -2.20
C GLY A 220 -13.35 12.96 -2.73
N GLU A 221 -13.31 13.90 -1.80
CA GLU A 221 -13.12 15.32 -2.10
C GLU A 221 -11.73 15.64 -2.67
N ASP A 222 -10.76 14.77 -2.41
CA ASP A 222 -9.33 14.90 -2.75
C ASP A 222 -8.98 14.53 -4.19
N VAL A 223 -9.90 13.87 -4.93
CA VAL A 223 -9.64 13.46 -6.32
C VAL A 223 -10.28 14.37 -7.36
N ALA A 224 -9.67 14.43 -8.54
CA ALA A 224 -10.09 15.31 -9.64
C ALA A 224 -11.16 14.69 -10.55
N TYR A 225 -11.99 13.79 -10.00
CA TYR A 225 -13.07 13.14 -10.71
C TYR A 225 -14.28 12.87 -9.80
N ARG A 226 -15.43 12.65 -10.42
CA ARG A 226 -16.63 12.10 -9.81
C ARG A 226 -16.76 10.65 -10.21
N PHE A 227 -17.01 9.80 -9.24
CA PHE A 227 -17.19 8.37 -9.42
C PHE A 227 -18.41 7.92 -8.64
N TYR A 228 -19.38 7.36 -9.33
CA TYR A 228 -20.66 6.93 -8.78
C TYR A 228 -20.82 5.44 -8.93
N ILE A 229 -21.43 4.81 -7.93
CA ILE A 229 -21.74 3.36 -7.92
C ILE A 229 -23.21 3.15 -7.52
N PRO A 230 -23.83 2.01 -7.83
CA PRO A 230 -25.16 1.68 -7.34
C PRO A 230 -25.27 1.79 -5.82
N ASN A 231 -26.45 2.15 -5.34
CA ASN A 231 -26.67 2.39 -3.91
C ASN A 231 -26.44 1.17 -3.02
N ASP A 232 -26.63 -0.04 -3.56
CA ASP A 232 -26.44 -1.34 -2.90
C ASP A 232 -25.00 -1.85 -2.94
N TRP A 233 -24.12 -1.21 -3.74
CA TRP A 233 -22.70 -1.53 -3.72
C TRP A 233 -22.01 -0.88 -2.50
N SER A 234 -20.97 -1.52 -1.97
CA SER A 234 -20.13 -0.99 -0.90
C SER A 234 -18.96 -0.19 -1.46
N ILE A 235 -18.50 0.82 -0.70
CA ILE A 235 -17.35 1.64 -1.07
C ILE A 235 -16.10 1.07 -0.43
N ARG A 236 -14.99 1.03 -1.18
CA ARG A 236 -13.64 0.80 -0.66
C ARG A 236 -12.70 1.91 -1.12
N TYR A 237 -11.71 2.16 -0.28
CA TYR A 237 -10.63 3.07 -0.58
C TYR A 237 -9.30 2.45 -0.15
N ASP A 238 -8.34 2.40 -1.04
CA ASP A 238 -6.99 1.97 -0.74
C ASP A 238 -5.99 2.80 -1.57
N GLN A 239 -5.07 3.47 -0.89
CA GLN A 239 -3.92 4.17 -1.50
C GLN A 239 -4.30 5.10 -2.67
N SER A 240 -5.31 5.96 -2.48
CA SER A 240 -5.87 6.87 -3.50
C SER A 240 -6.68 6.19 -4.62
N ILE A 241 -6.97 4.90 -4.49
CA ILE A 241 -7.87 4.17 -5.37
C ILE A 241 -9.23 4.08 -4.70
N TYR A 242 -10.24 4.69 -5.31
CA TYR A 242 -11.63 4.52 -4.89
C TYR A 242 -12.26 3.38 -5.68
N ALA A 243 -13.00 2.54 -5.00
CA ALA A 243 -13.67 1.39 -5.58
C ALA A 243 -15.08 1.20 -5.02
N GLY A 244 -15.97 0.70 -5.86
CA GLY A 244 -17.23 0.09 -5.48
C GLY A 244 -17.15 -1.42 -5.62
N TYR A 245 -17.83 -2.17 -4.76
CA TYR A 245 -17.86 -3.62 -4.85
C TYR A 245 -19.19 -4.22 -4.40
N VAL A 246 -19.49 -5.39 -4.93
CA VAL A 246 -20.64 -6.21 -4.58
C VAL A 246 -20.22 -7.18 -3.48
N GLU A 247 -20.86 -7.09 -2.31
CA GLU A 247 -20.53 -7.96 -1.15
C GLU A 247 -20.75 -9.45 -1.44
N ALA A 248 -21.71 -9.77 -2.30
CA ALA A 248 -22.15 -11.15 -2.51
C ALA A 248 -21.16 -12.01 -3.30
N ASP A 249 -20.42 -11.42 -4.24
CA ASP A 249 -19.56 -12.17 -5.17
C ASP A 249 -18.16 -11.53 -5.37
N GLY A 250 -17.91 -10.37 -4.75
CA GLY A 250 -16.63 -9.66 -4.83
C GLY A 250 -16.40 -8.93 -6.16
N THR A 251 -17.40 -8.85 -7.05
CA THR A 251 -17.33 -8.00 -8.24
C THR A 251 -17.03 -6.56 -7.86
N SER A 252 -16.14 -5.89 -8.58
CA SER A 252 -15.72 -4.54 -8.22
C SER A 252 -15.42 -3.65 -9.42
N VAL A 253 -15.55 -2.34 -9.19
CA VAL A 253 -15.09 -1.29 -10.11
C VAL A 253 -14.19 -0.36 -9.32
N SER A 254 -13.00 -0.08 -9.83
CA SER A 254 -12.05 0.84 -9.23
C SER A 254 -11.56 1.89 -10.21
N VAL A 255 -11.09 3.03 -9.70
CA VAL A 255 -10.49 4.11 -10.49
C VAL A 255 -9.10 4.40 -9.97
N LEU A 256 -8.08 4.14 -10.81
CA LEU A 256 -6.68 4.43 -10.53
C LEU A 256 -6.23 5.65 -11.35
N PRO A 257 -5.95 6.80 -10.72
CA PRO A 257 -5.18 7.87 -11.34
C PRO A 257 -3.69 7.53 -11.31
N TYR A 258 -3.03 7.58 -12.46
CA TYR A 258 -1.59 7.26 -12.59
C TYR A 258 -0.82 8.40 -13.24
N MET A 259 0.27 8.79 -12.59
CA MET A 259 1.22 9.77 -13.13
C MET A 259 2.54 9.06 -13.45
N HIS A 260 3.01 9.17 -14.69
CA HIS A 260 4.28 8.58 -15.07
C HIS A 260 5.46 9.49 -14.68
N ASN A 261 6.51 8.93 -14.09
CA ASN A 261 7.65 9.69 -13.55
C ASN A 261 8.47 10.46 -14.61
N SER A 262 8.40 10.07 -15.88
CA SER A 262 9.11 10.74 -16.98
C SER A 262 8.24 11.69 -17.81
N GLY A 263 7.06 12.05 -17.31
CA GLY A 263 6.09 12.91 -18.02
C GLY A 263 4.91 12.11 -18.60
N SER A 264 4.37 12.56 -19.74
CA SER A 264 3.19 11.92 -20.34
C SER A 264 3.52 10.53 -20.91
N ILE A 265 2.72 9.53 -20.56
CA ILE A 265 2.70 8.21 -21.19
C ILE A 265 1.41 8.09 -22.02
N SER A 266 1.46 7.37 -23.15
CA SER A 266 0.25 7.07 -23.91
C SER A 266 -0.60 6.01 -23.20
N VAL A 267 -1.89 5.93 -23.55
CA VAL A 267 -2.80 4.90 -23.03
C VAL A 267 -2.25 3.50 -23.34
N SER A 268 -1.78 3.26 -24.58
CA SER A 268 -1.17 1.98 -24.96
C SER A 268 0.11 1.69 -24.20
N GLY A 269 1.00 2.68 -24.02
CA GLY A 269 2.24 2.51 -23.27
C GLY A 269 2.00 2.20 -21.79
N TYR A 270 0.97 2.80 -21.19
CA TYR A 270 0.54 2.43 -19.83
C TYR A 270 0.04 0.99 -19.76
N PHE A 271 -0.80 0.57 -20.73
CA PHE A 271 -1.31 -0.80 -20.77
C PHE A 271 -0.20 -1.83 -20.97
N GLU A 272 0.75 -1.60 -21.90
CA GLU A 272 1.91 -2.47 -22.14
C GLU A 272 2.76 -2.65 -20.88
N MET A 273 3.00 -1.57 -20.14
CA MET A 273 3.70 -1.62 -18.86
C MET A 273 2.93 -2.43 -17.81
N SER A 274 1.62 -2.23 -17.72
CA SER A 274 0.74 -2.96 -16.79
C SER A 274 0.61 -4.43 -17.20
N GLU A 275 0.55 -4.73 -18.49
CA GLU A 275 0.49 -6.10 -19.02
C GLU A 275 1.70 -6.93 -18.64
N ALA A 276 2.90 -6.33 -18.66
CA ALA A 276 4.11 -7.01 -18.23
C ALA A 276 4.04 -7.48 -16.77
N GLU A 277 3.44 -6.65 -15.90
CA GLU A 277 3.23 -6.99 -14.49
C GLU A 277 2.11 -8.03 -14.31
N MET A 278 1.02 -7.92 -15.07
CA MET A 278 -0.07 -8.91 -15.05
C MET A 278 0.43 -10.31 -15.46
N LYS A 279 1.27 -10.39 -16.50
CA LYS A 279 1.94 -11.65 -16.90
C LYS A 279 2.84 -12.21 -15.81
N ARG A 280 3.51 -11.33 -15.05
CA ARG A 280 4.35 -11.75 -13.92
C ARG A 280 3.52 -12.31 -12.77
N ILE A 281 2.37 -11.71 -12.46
CA ILE A 281 1.45 -12.14 -11.39
C ILE A 281 0.76 -13.45 -11.77
N GLY A 282 0.22 -13.56 -12.99
CA GLY A 282 -0.52 -14.73 -13.45
C GLY A 282 0.36 -15.95 -13.74
N GLY A 283 1.67 -15.75 -13.95
CA GLY A 283 2.55 -16.81 -14.46
C GLY A 283 2.30 -17.14 -15.93
N GLU A 284 2.91 -18.24 -16.42
CA GLU A 284 2.88 -18.60 -17.85
C GLU A 284 1.46 -18.81 -18.41
N ASP A 285 0.55 -19.37 -17.61
CA ASP A 285 -0.81 -19.73 -18.06
C ASP A 285 -1.91 -18.90 -17.38
N GLY A 286 -1.56 -17.95 -16.51
CA GLY A 286 -2.55 -17.22 -15.72
C GLY A 286 -2.96 -15.87 -16.29
N TYR A 287 -2.36 -15.41 -17.39
CA TYR A 287 -2.75 -14.20 -18.10
C TYR A 287 -3.22 -14.52 -19.52
N ARG A 288 -4.38 -14.02 -19.91
CA ARG A 288 -4.92 -14.19 -21.28
C ARG A 288 -5.54 -12.89 -21.75
N PHE A 289 -4.91 -12.23 -22.70
CA PHE A 289 -5.48 -11.06 -23.38
C PHE A 289 -6.67 -11.47 -24.26
N VAL A 290 -7.73 -10.67 -24.26
CA VAL A 290 -8.93 -10.86 -25.07
C VAL A 290 -9.02 -9.84 -26.18
N SER A 291 -9.05 -8.55 -25.84
CA SER A 291 -9.25 -7.49 -26.84
C SER A 291 -8.71 -6.12 -26.36
N ALA A 292 -8.43 -5.26 -27.36
CA ALA A 292 -8.31 -3.83 -27.20
C ALA A 292 -9.24 -3.14 -28.20
N THR A 293 -10.09 -2.24 -27.75
CA THR A 293 -11.07 -1.55 -28.58
C THR A 293 -11.01 -0.05 -28.36
N ASP A 294 -10.71 0.71 -29.39
CA ASP A 294 -10.70 2.16 -29.39
C ASP A 294 -12.10 2.74 -29.63
N GLY A 295 -12.25 4.05 -29.39
CA GLY A 295 -13.47 4.79 -29.64
C GLY A 295 -14.43 4.86 -28.46
N ALA A 296 -14.07 4.29 -27.30
CA ALA A 296 -14.76 4.52 -26.05
C ALA A 296 -14.49 5.94 -25.49
N THR A 297 -15.25 6.31 -24.47
CA THR A 297 -15.02 7.56 -23.72
C THR A 297 -15.07 7.29 -22.21
N LEU A 298 -14.23 8.00 -21.45
CA LEU A 298 -14.30 8.07 -20.00
C LEU A 298 -14.34 9.54 -19.59
N GLY A 299 -15.40 9.97 -18.92
CA GLY A 299 -15.58 11.38 -18.56
C GLY A 299 -15.50 12.34 -19.76
N GLY A 300 -16.01 11.93 -20.93
CA GLY A 300 -15.96 12.68 -22.18
C GLY A 300 -14.58 12.75 -22.84
N ARG A 301 -13.59 11.97 -22.39
CA ARG A 301 -12.26 11.85 -23.01
C ARG A 301 -12.17 10.55 -23.80
N ALA A 302 -11.44 10.62 -24.94
CA ALA A 302 -11.17 9.42 -25.72
C ALA A 302 -10.48 8.35 -24.84
N ALA A 303 -10.96 7.13 -24.93
CA ALA A 303 -10.49 6.02 -24.13
C ALA A 303 -10.36 4.75 -24.98
N THR A 304 -9.50 3.84 -24.53
CA THR A 304 -9.38 2.48 -25.06
C THR A 304 -9.89 1.50 -24.01
N VAL A 305 -10.68 0.53 -24.44
CA VAL A 305 -11.15 -0.57 -23.60
C VAL A 305 -10.23 -1.77 -23.81
N TYR A 306 -9.69 -2.31 -22.74
CA TYR A 306 -8.91 -3.55 -22.72
C TYR A 306 -9.66 -4.62 -21.96
N GLU A 307 -9.65 -5.83 -22.47
CA GLU A 307 -10.30 -6.98 -21.84
C GLU A 307 -9.32 -8.15 -21.77
N PHE A 308 -9.24 -8.79 -20.60
CA PHE A 308 -8.28 -9.87 -20.35
C PHE A 308 -8.72 -10.72 -19.14
N TYR A 309 -8.14 -11.90 -19.04
CA TYR A 309 -8.22 -12.75 -17.85
C TYR A 309 -6.90 -12.76 -17.11
N LEU A 310 -6.98 -12.79 -15.78
CA LEU A 310 -5.82 -12.91 -14.91
C LEU A 310 -6.12 -13.80 -13.72
N ARG A 311 -5.24 -14.78 -13.48
CA ARG A 311 -5.29 -15.63 -12.29
C ARG A 311 -4.58 -14.96 -11.15
N VAL A 312 -5.30 -14.72 -10.05
CA VAL A 312 -4.76 -14.14 -8.83
C VAL A 312 -5.14 -15.05 -7.65
N GLY A 313 -4.14 -15.49 -6.87
CA GLY A 313 -4.38 -16.37 -5.72
C GLY A 313 -5.08 -17.70 -6.06
N GLY A 314 -4.92 -18.20 -7.30
CA GLY A 314 -5.57 -19.43 -7.77
C GLY A 314 -6.99 -19.25 -8.30
N VAL A 315 -7.53 -18.04 -8.31
CA VAL A 315 -8.85 -17.68 -8.84
C VAL A 315 -8.69 -16.98 -10.19
N ASP A 316 -9.44 -17.40 -11.19
CA ASP A 316 -9.50 -16.75 -12.49
C ASP A 316 -10.49 -15.60 -12.46
N TYR A 317 -10.00 -14.39 -12.73
CA TYR A 317 -10.81 -13.19 -12.85
C TYR A 317 -10.86 -12.71 -14.30
N HIS A 318 -11.99 -12.17 -14.69
CA HIS A 318 -12.21 -11.46 -15.93
C HIS A 318 -12.17 -9.96 -15.67
N TYR A 319 -11.37 -9.25 -16.45
CA TYR A 319 -11.13 -7.81 -16.31
C TYR A 319 -11.59 -7.07 -17.55
N ARG A 320 -12.22 -5.91 -17.33
CA ARG A 320 -12.43 -4.90 -18.38
C ARG A 320 -11.91 -3.56 -17.86
N GLN A 321 -10.92 -3.00 -18.55
CA GLN A 321 -10.34 -1.70 -18.23
C GLN A 321 -10.71 -0.67 -19.25
N ILE A 322 -11.16 0.52 -18.82
CA ILE A 322 -11.34 1.70 -19.66
C ILE A 322 -10.27 2.71 -19.26
N ILE A 323 -9.37 3.02 -20.19
CA ILE A 323 -8.20 3.82 -19.93
C ILE A 323 -8.24 5.10 -20.76
N ALA A 324 -8.16 6.26 -20.09
CA ALA A 324 -8.13 7.58 -20.72
C ALA A 324 -6.96 8.41 -20.19
N ALA A 325 -6.45 9.31 -21.03
CA ALA A 325 -5.48 10.33 -20.62
C ALA A 325 -6.18 11.68 -20.41
N TYR A 326 -5.91 12.34 -19.28
CA TYR A 326 -6.45 13.66 -18.97
C TYR A 326 -5.47 14.46 -18.10
N ARG A 327 -5.18 15.72 -18.50
CA ARG A 327 -4.28 16.65 -17.78
C ARG A 327 -2.93 16.04 -17.39
N GLY A 328 -2.32 15.26 -18.29
CA GLY A 328 -1.01 14.63 -18.07
C GLY A 328 -1.01 13.37 -17.19
N MET A 329 -2.19 12.91 -16.78
CA MET A 329 -2.38 11.68 -16.03
C MET A 329 -3.14 10.64 -16.86
N ILE A 330 -2.89 9.38 -16.56
CA ILE A 330 -3.72 8.24 -16.99
C ILE A 330 -4.77 7.98 -15.91
N TYR A 331 -6.00 7.74 -16.35
CA TYR A 331 -7.08 7.27 -15.50
C TYR A 331 -7.50 5.91 -16.01
N CYS A 332 -7.33 4.89 -15.17
CA CYS A 332 -7.71 3.52 -15.46
C CYS A 332 -8.91 3.13 -14.59
N MET A 333 -10.08 2.99 -15.20
CA MET A 333 -11.25 2.42 -14.55
C MET A 333 -11.26 0.92 -14.83
N THR A 334 -11.22 0.11 -13.78
CA THR A 334 -11.12 -1.35 -13.87
C THR A 334 -12.36 -2.01 -13.31
N TYR A 335 -13.04 -2.78 -14.12
CA TYR A 335 -14.07 -3.74 -13.73
C TYR A 335 -13.42 -5.11 -13.54
N THR A 336 -13.70 -5.75 -12.42
CA THR A 336 -13.15 -7.05 -12.04
C THR A 336 -14.27 -7.94 -11.52
N ALA A 337 -14.39 -9.13 -12.07
CA ALA A 337 -15.32 -10.15 -11.59
C ALA A 337 -14.76 -11.55 -11.87
N THR A 338 -15.28 -12.57 -11.19
CA THR A 338 -15.10 -13.96 -11.66
C THR A 338 -15.82 -14.16 -12.98
N ASP A 339 -15.42 -15.15 -13.77
CA ASP A 339 -16.05 -15.43 -15.06
C ASP A 339 -17.57 -15.68 -14.92
N ALA A 340 -17.99 -16.28 -13.82
CA ALA A 340 -19.40 -16.55 -13.53
C ALA A 340 -20.23 -15.29 -13.19
N ALA A 341 -19.60 -14.27 -12.60
CA ALA A 341 -20.25 -13.04 -12.18
C ALA A 341 -20.10 -11.89 -13.20
N PHE A 342 -19.21 -12.02 -14.18
CA PHE A 342 -18.83 -10.93 -15.08
C PHE A 342 -20.02 -10.34 -15.82
N ASP A 343 -20.86 -11.18 -16.47
CA ASP A 343 -22.01 -10.72 -17.23
C ASP A 343 -23.14 -10.19 -16.35
N ALA A 344 -23.21 -10.64 -15.08
CA ALA A 344 -24.29 -10.26 -14.17
C ALA A 344 -24.26 -8.76 -13.82
N HIS A 345 -23.08 -8.17 -13.73
CA HIS A 345 -22.89 -6.76 -13.32
C HIS A 345 -22.37 -5.86 -14.45
N LEU A 346 -22.29 -6.37 -15.70
CA LEU A 346 -21.76 -5.61 -16.82
C LEU A 346 -22.59 -4.36 -17.14
N ALA A 347 -23.92 -4.46 -17.06
CA ALA A 347 -24.81 -3.31 -17.29
C ALA A 347 -24.66 -2.22 -16.22
N GLU A 348 -24.39 -2.61 -14.98
CA GLU A 348 -24.10 -1.66 -13.89
C GLU A 348 -22.75 -0.98 -14.13
N PHE A 349 -21.74 -1.73 -14.57
CA PHE A 349 -20.46 -1.16 -14.97
C PHE A 349 -20.61 -0.12 -16.09
N ASP A 350 -21.37 -0.42 -17.14
CA ASP A 350 -21.64 0.53 -18.23
C ASP A 350 -22.32 1.81 -17.71
N THR A 351 -23.23 1.68 -16.73
CA THR A 351 -23.88 2.81 -16.08
C THR A 351 -22.89 3.64 -15.25
N ILE A 352 -21.97 2.98 -14.52
CA ILE A 352 -20.90 3.62 -13.76
C ILE A 352 -19.97 4.41 -14.70
N VAL A 353 -19.57 3.83 -15.83
CA VAL A 353 -18.76 4.49 -16.86
C VAL A 353 -19.45 5.72 -17.42
N ALA A 354 -20.74 5.62 -17.74
CA ALA A 354 -21.53 6.72 -18.29
C ALA A 354 -21.68 7.89 -17.29
N ALA A 355 -21.74 7.57 -16.00
CA ALA A 355 -21.85 8.57 -14.92
C ALA A 355 -20.51 9.20 -14.49
N PHE A 356 -19.38 8.62 -14.90
CA PHE A 356 -18.05 9.15 -14.53
C PHE A 356 -17.78 10.51 -15.16
N ALA A 357 -17.25 11.44 -14.39
CA ALA A 357 -16.90 12.77 -14.86
C ALA A 357 -15.60 13.29 -14.24
N PHE A 358 -14.80 14.00 -15.02
CA PHE A 358 -13.68 14.79 -14.49
C PHE A 358 -14.16 16.09 -13.85
N ARG A 359 -13.49 16.53 -12.78
CA ARG A 359 -13.73 17.78 -12.06
C ARG A 359 -12.80 18.88 -12.54
#